data_91e55646155c6ebbcc76ac21f6442d06
#
_entry.id   91e55646155c6ebbcc76ac21f6442d06
#
_cell.length_a   1.000
_cell.length_b   1.000
_cell.length_c   1.000
_cell.angle_alpha   90.00
_cell.angle_beta   90.00
_cell.angle_gamma   90.00
#
_symmetry.space_group_name_H-M   'P 1'
#
loop_
_entity.id
_entity.type
_entity.pdbx_description
1 polymer ?
#
loop_
_entity_poly.entity_id
_entity_poly.type
_entity_poly.pdbx_seq_one_letter_code
_entity_poly.pdbx_strand_id
1 'polypeptide(L)'
;QCKVQSVKKFLEFANTIHEIWMDYRKIKVPKVYSQHHDYFEESEIEQIIATVRNTEKYTINRIRSELMVVLGFTTWMRLSELLKLKVREVLAGSISILGKGRKERFISFQSFCQDLLWEYLKLRKQPIPRAGKVGVNKADDEYVFISHRLENFGKPITPQTVCWLNKKYNINLNNLYNLHKKYTTHTLRSSFATHLLENDVNIREIQVMLWHSDLKTTEWYLRVKNKRLKETQERVFGSFGLQKASL
;
A
#
# COMPACT_ATOMS: atom_id res chain seq x y z
N GLN A 1 -7.90 20.86 -1.24
CA GLN A 1 -9.19 20.17 -1.05
C GLN A 1 -9.40 19.75 0.41
N CYS A 2 -8.51 18.94 1.01
CA CYS A 2 -8.65 18.48 2.39
C CYS A 2 -8.84 19.62 3.40
N LYS A 3 -8.06 20.72 3.29
CA LYS A 3 -8.20 21.88 4.18
C LYS A 3 -9.58 22.53 4.09
N VAL A 4 -10.08 22.77 2.88
CA VAL A 4 -11.42 23.36 2.65
C VAL A 4 -12.52 22.43 3.17
N GLN A 5 -12.38 21.13 2.97
CA GLN A 5 -13.33 20.14 3.48
C GLN A 5 -13.32 20.04 5.00
N SER A 6 -12.14 20.16 5.64
CA SER A 6 -12.04 20.21 7.10
C SER A 6 -12.68 21.47 7.68
N VAL A 7 -12.44 22.62 7.05
CA VAL A 7 -13.09 23.90 7.45
C VAL A 7 -14.60 23.81 7.31
N LYS A 8 -15.10 23.26 6.19
CA LYS A 8 -16.54 23.09 5.97
C LYS A 8 -17.17 22.20 7.05
N LYS A 9 -16.55 21.05 7.38
CA LYS A 9 -17.01 20.18 8.45
C LYS A 9 -16.96 20.82 9.83
N PHE A 10 -15.93 21.61 10.09
CA PHE A 10 -15.81 22.35 11.35
C PHE A 10 -16.95 23.37 11.49
N LEU A 11 -17.25 24.13 10.43
CA LEU A 11 -18.34 25.11 10.44
C LEU A 11 -19.72 24.43 10.54
N GLU A 12 -19.90 23.28 9.91
CA GLU A 12 -21.09 22.45 10.06
C GLU A 12 -21.30 22.05 11.53
N PHE A 13 -20.24 21.56 12.17
CA PHE A 13 -20.24 21.20 13.59
C PHE A 13 -20.49 22.42 14.48
N ALA A 14 -19.82 23.55 14.23
CA ALA A 14 -19.98 24.78 14.99
C ALA A 14 -21.42 25.34 14.90
N ASN A 15 -22.04 25.30 13.73
CA ASN A 15 -23.44 25.66 13.55
C ASN A 15 -24.39 24.77 14.34
N THR A 16 -24.07 23.50 14.50
CA THR A 16 -24.92 22.55 15.22
C THR A 16 -24.88 22.79 16.74
N ILE A 17 -23.72 23.21 17.28
CA ILE A 17 -23.53 23.36 18.73
C ILE A 17 -23.71 24.79 19.23
N HIS A 18 -23.28 25.79 18.45
CA HIS A 18 -23.15 27.18 18.90
C HIS A 18 -24.06 28.16 18.17
N GLU A 19 -25.02 27.68 17.36
CA GLU A 19 -25.92 28.52 16.55
C GLU A 19 -25.19 29.62 15.76
N ILE A 20 -23.96 29.34 15.36
CA ILE A 20 -23.17 30.27 14.56
C ILE A 20 -23.75 30.30 13.15
N TRP A 21 -24.46 31.37 12.79
CA TRP A 21 -25.12 31.58 11.51
C TRP A 21 -24.11 31.80 10.36
N MET A 22 -23.24 30.84 10.11
CA MET A 22 -22.36 30.88 8.95
C MET A 22 -22.83 29.87 7.92
N ASP A 23 -23.21 30.34 6.74
CA ASP A 23 -23.71 29.46 5.67
C ASP A 23 -22.55 28.66 5.04
N TYR A 24 -22.11 27.60 5.75
CA TYR A 24 -21.06 26.69 5.29
C TYR A 24 -21.40 25.98 3.97
N ARG A 25 -22.69 25.98 3.56
CA ARG A 25 -23.15 25.39 2.30
C ARG A 25 -22.62 26.15 1.10
N LYS A 26 -22.36 27.45 1.22
CA LYS A 26 -21.75 28.29 0.18
C LYS A 26 -20.27 27.98 -0.05
N ILE A 27 -19.59 27.30 0.88
CA ILE A 27 -18.21 26.88 0.69
C ILE A 27 -18.14 25.79 -0.35
N LYS A 28 -17.73 26.14 -1.56
CA LYS A 28 -17.52 25.19 -2.65
C LYS A 28 -16.19 24.46 -2.43
N VAL A 29 -16.25 23.16 -2.22
CA VAL A 29 -15.04 22.33 -2.20
C VAL A 29 -14.58 22.13 -3.64
N PRO A 30 -13.35 22.52 -4.00
CA PRO A 30 -12.85 22.31 -5.36
C PRO A 30 -12.94 20.82 -5.74
N LYS A 31 -13.52 20.53 -6.91
CA LYS A 31 -13.47 19.19 -7.48
C LYS A 31 -12.03 18.94 -7.93
N VAL A 32 -11.32 18.08 -7.23
CA VAL A 32 -10.05 17.55 -7.72
C VAL A 32 -10.41 16.36 -8.61
N TYR A 33 -10.18 16.51 -9.88
CA TYR A 33 -10.19 15.36 -10.78
C TYR A 33 -9.16 14.38 -10.27
N SER A 34 -9.54 13.11 -10.11
CA SER A 34 -8.63 12.07 -9.65
C SER A 34 -7.38 12.08 -10.53
N GLN A 35 -6.26 12.53 -9.97
CA GLN A 35 -4.98 12.37 -10.62
C GLN A 35 -4.76 10.86 -10.85
N HIS A 36 -4.03 10.52 -11.90
CA HIS A 36 -3.59 9.16 -12.13
C HIS A 36 -3.05 8.58 -10.82
N HIS A 37 -3.64 7.49 -10.36
CA HIS A 37 -3.02 6.75 -9.26
C HIS A 37 -1.82 6.02 -9.87
N ASP A 38 -0.63 6.37 -9.40
CA ASP A 38 0.57 5.64 -9.78
C ASP A 38 0.38 4.17 -9.38
N TYR A 39 0.79 3.28 -10.24
CA TYR A 39 0.94 1.85 -9.93
C TYR A 39 2.29 1.39 -10.47
N PHE A 40 2.81 0.33 -9.90
CA PHE A 40 4.07 -0.27 -10.27
C PHE A 40 3.83 -1.51 -11.12
N GLU A 41 4.58 -1.62 -12.18
CA GLU A 41 4.69 -2.82 -12.98
C GLU A 41 5.51 -3.88 -12.22
N GLU A 42 5.47 -5.14 -12.67
CA GLU A 42 6.18 -6.24 -12.00
C GLU A 42 7.69 -5.96 -11.89
N SER A 43 8.30 -5.52 -12.98
CA SER A 43 9.72 -5.12 -13.01
C SER A 43 10.05 -3.97 -12.05
N GLU A 44 9.12 -3.04 -11.85
CA GLU A 44 9.31 -1.93 -10.91
C GLU A 44 9.17 -2.41 -9.44
N ILE A 45 8.33 -3.43 -9.17
CA ILE A 45 8.27 -4.08 -7.85
C ILE A 45 9.61 -4.78 -7.54
N GLU A 46 10.21 -5.45 -8.51
CA GLU A 46 11.54 -6.03 -8.37
C GLU A 46 12.61 -4.97 -8.07
N GLN A 47 12.57 -3.83 -8.76
CA GLN A 47 13.44 -2.69 -8.48
C GLN A 47 13.27 -2.13 -7.07
N ILE A 48 12.02 -2.08 -6.56
CA ILE A 48 11.74 -1.68 -5.17
C ILE A 48 12.38 -2.66 -4.20
N ILE A 49 12.23 -3.96 -4.40
CA ILE A 49 12.85 -5.00 -3.57
C ILE A 49 14.37 -4.90 -3.60
N ALA A 50 14.96 -4.76 -4.80
CA ALA A 50 16.41 -4.59 -4.96
C ALA A 50 16.90 -3.31 -4.25
N THR A 51 16.16 -2.21 -4.35
CA THR A 51 16.48 -0.96 -3.65
C THR A 51 16.46 -1.14 -2.15
N VAL A 52 15.46 -1.81 -1.61
CA VAL A 52 15.37 -2.11 -0.17
C VAL A 52 16.57 -2.94 0.27
N ARG A 53 16.93 -3.99 -0.47
CA ARG A 53 18.07 -4.86 -0.18
C ARG A 53 19.39 -4.09 -0.17
N ASN A 54 19.58 -3.18 -1.10
CA ASN A 54 20.82 -2.41 -1.24
C ASN A 54 20.91 -1.21 -0.29
N THR A 55 19.76 -0.67 0.13
CA THR A 55 19.70 0.53 0.99
C THR A 55 19.90 0.20 2.46
N GLU A 56 19.50 -0.98 2.91
CA GLU A 56 19.54 -1.37 4.32
C GLU A 56 20.88 -2.02 4.68
N LYS A 57 21.61 -1.35 5.56
CA LYS A 57 22.94 -1.79 6.03
C LYS A 57 22.88 -3.12 6.80
N TYR A 58 21.85 -3.30 7.62
CA TYR A 58 21.71 -4.47 8.50
C TYR A 58 20.74 -5.49 7.89
N THR A 59 21.16 -6.75 7.86
CA THR A 59 20.38 -7.85 7.29
C THR A 59 18.97 -7.93 7.85
N ILE A 60 18.80 -7.75 9.16
CA ILE A 60 17.49 -7.78 9.81
C ILE A 60 16.55 -6.66 9.31
N ASN A 61 17.07 -5.45 9.09
CA ASN A 61 16.26 -4.36 8.54
C ASN A 61 15.92 -4.60 7.07
N ARG A 62 16.86 -5.18 6.32
CA ARG A 62 16.67 -5.56 4.93
C ARG A 62 15.52 -6.54 4.80
N ILE A 63 15.58 -7.67 5.51
CA ILE A 63 14.54 -8.71 5.45
C ILE A 63 13.20 -8.19 5.96
N ARG A 64 13.19 -7.41 7.06
CA ARG A 64 11.96 -6.76 7.54
C ARG A 64 11.32 -5.87 6.50
N SER A 65 12.11 -5.03 5.85
CA SER A 65 11.58 -4.08 4.87
C SER A 65 11.16 -4.76 3.57
N GLU A 66 11.88 -5.79 3.17
CA GLU A 66 11.50 -6.66 2.05
C GLU A 66 10.18 -7.38 2.33
N LEU A 67 10.03 -7.98 3.50
CA LEU A 67 8.78 -8.62 3.93
C LEU A 67 7.61 -7.61 3.95
N MET A 68 7.88 -6.36 4.33
CA MET A 68 6.86 -5.30 4.31
C MET A 68 6.41 -4.95 2.88
N VAL A 69 7.34 -4.88 1.92
CA VAL A 69 7.03 -4.66 0.50
C VAL A 69 6.21 -5.83 -0.04
N VAL A 70 6.69 -7.05 0.18
CA VAL A 70 6.07 -8.28 -0.31
C VAL A 70 4.66 -8.44 0.24
N LEU A 71 4.48 -8.37 1.56
CA LEU A 71 3.15 -8.45 2.18
C LEU A 71 2.25 -7.27 1.76
N GLY A 72 2.80 -6.05 1.68
CA GLY A 72 2.04 -4.88 1.24
C GLY A 72 1.50 -5.02 -0.19
N PHE A 73 2.26 -5.67 -1.08
CA PHE A 73 1.86 -5.93 -2.45
C PHE A 73 0.90 -7.12 -2.54
N THR A 74 1.25 -8.28 -1.97
CA THR A 74 0.51 -9.53 -2.18
C THR A 74 -0.78 -9.64 -1.38
N THR A 75 -0.89 -8.92 -0.25
CA THR A 75 -2.05 -9.01 0.65
C THR A 75 -2.97 -7.80 0.59
N TRP A 76 -2.65 -6.79 -0.21
CA TRP A 76 -3.42 -5.53 -0.33
C TRP A 76 -3.86 -4.90 0.99
N MET A 77 -3.20 -5.21 2.09
CA MET A 77 -3.48 -4.65 3.41
C MET A 77 -3.28 -3.15 3.44
N ARG A 78 -4.10 -2.44 4.22
CA ARG A 78 -3.80 -1.05 4.58
C ARG A 78 -2.58 -1.00 5.49
N LEU A 79 -1.83 0.10 5.48
CA LEU A 79 -0.65 0.26 6.36
C LEU A 79 -0.98 -0.05 7.83
N SER A 80 -2.12 0.43 8.32
CA SER A 80 -2.55 0.19 9.71
C SER A 80 -2.87 -1.27 10.02
N GLU A 81 -3.34 -2.03 9.03
CA GLU A 81 -3.60 -3.47 9.14
C GLU A 81 -2.27 -4.25 9.11
N LEU A 82 -1.41 -3.90 8.15
CA LEU A 82 -0.08 -4.49 8.02
C LEU A 82 0.76 -4.34 9.29
N LEU A 83 0.74 -3.16 9.92
CA LEU A 83 1.50 -2.90 11.16
C LEU A 83 0.94 -3.60 12.39
N LYS A 84 -0.32 -4.01 12.37
CA LYS A 84 -0.97 -4.78 13.43
C LYS A 84 -0.90 -6.29 13.23
N LEU A 85 -0.33 -6.73 12.12
CA LEU A 85 -0.25 -8.14 11.75
C LEU A 85 0.58 -8.90 12.79
N LYS A 86 0.05 -10.04 13.24
CA LYS A 86 0.69 -10.91 14.24
C LYS A 86 1.40 -12.07 13.57
N VAL A 87 2.48 -12.51 14.18
CA VAL A 87 3.28 -13.65 13.69
C VAL A 87 2.41 -14.89 13.49
N ARG A 88 1.57 -15.22 14.46
CA ARG A 88 0.67 -16.38 14.41
C ARG A 88 -0.28 -16.37 13.21
N GLU A 89 -0.71 -15.17 12.77
CA GLU A 89 -1.65 -15.00 11.65
C GLU A 89 -0.99 -15.34 10.31
N VAL A 90 0.25 -14.89 10.11
CA VAL A 90 0.99 -15.23 8.88
C VAL A 90 1.35 -16.71 8.87
N LEU A 91 1.75 -17.27 10.02
CA LEU A 91 2.08 -18.71 10.13
C LEU A 91 0.85 -19.60 9.93
N ALA A 92 -0.33 -19.14 10.31
CA ALA A 92 -1.58 -19.84 10.04
C ALA A 92 -1.98 -19.83 8.53
N GLY A 93 -1.24 -19.11 7.70
CA GLY A 93 -1.47 -19.04 6.26
C GLY A 93 -2.63 -18.13 5.84
N SER A 94 -3.40 -17.61 6.79
CA SER A 94 -4.54 -16.74 6.49
C SER A 94 -5.00 -15.92 7.70
N ILE A 95 -5.71 -14.82 7.41
CA ILE A 95 -6.32 -13.95 8.41
C ILE A 95 -7.69 -13.44 7.93
N SER A 96 -8.65 -13.31 8.84
CA SER A 96 -9.87 -12.54 8.62
C SER A 96 -9.73 -11.13 9.22
N ILE A 97 -9.93 -10.11 8.42
CA ILE A 97 -9.87 -8.71 8.84
C ILE A 97 -11.27 -8.13 8.86
N LEU A 98 -11.69 -7.67 10.04
CA LEU A 98 -12.94 -6.95 10.22
C LEU A 98 -12.77 -5.48 9.83
N GLY A 99 -13.57 -5.01 8.88
CA GLY A 99 -13.52 -3.65 8.43
C GLY A 99 -14.73 -2.80 8.80
N LYS A 100 -14.83 -1.63 8.17
CA LYS A 100 -15.93 -0.70 8.40
C LYS A 100 -17.27 -1.35 7.99
N GLY A 101 -18.26 -1.28 8.87
CA GLY A 101 -19.59 -1.88 8.65
C GLY A 101 -19.67 -3.37 8.99
N ARG A 102 -18.77 -3.89 9.84
CA ARG A 102 -18.72 -5.31 10.28
C ARG A 102 -18.59 -6.32 9.14
N LYS A 103 -18.08 -5.90 7.99
CA LYS A 103 -17.76 -6.82 6.90
C LYS A 103 -16.41 -7.45 7.16
N GLU A 104 -16.30 -8.75 6.96
CA GLU A 104 -15.04 -9.49 7.04
C GLU A 104 -14.45 -9.69 5.64
N ARG A 105 -13.12 -9.64 5.55
CA ARG A 105 -12.40 -10.08 4.38
C ARG A 105 -11.34 -11.09 4.77
N PHE A 106 -11.21 -12.09 3.96
CA PHE A 106 -10.23 -13.13 4.11
C PHE A 106 -8.98 -12.79 3.27
N ILE A 107 -7.82 -12.93 3.88
CA ILE A 107 -6.53 -12.77 3.22
C ILE A 107 -5.73 -14.04 3.42
N SER A 108 -5.25 -14.64 2.34
CA SER A 108 -4.31 -15.75 2.39
C SER A 108 -2.88 -15.24 2.17
N PHE A 109 -1.93 -15.88 2.82
CA PHE A 109 -0.51 -15.59 2.68
C PHE A 109 0.13 -16.67 1.80
N GLN A 110 0.84 -16.23 0.76
CA GLN A 110 1.59 -17.13 -0.11
C GLN A 110 2.76 -17.76 0.66
N SER A 111 3.18 -18.97 0.25
CA SER A 111 4.24 -19.72 0.92
C SER A 111 5.54 -18.92 1.04
N PHE A 112 5.94 -18.22 -0.03
CA PHE A 112 7.15 -17.40 0.00
C PHE A 112 7.10 -16.24 1.02
N CYS A 113 5.90 -15.75 1.38
CA CYS A 113 5.75 -14.78 2.47
C CYS A 113 6.06 -15.41 3.82
N GLN A 114 5.67 -16.67 4.01
CA GLN A 114 5.96 -17.43 5.22
C GLN A 114 7.45 -17.75 5.33
N ASP A 115 8.10 -18.14 4.22
CA ASP A 115 9.54 -18.39 4.17
C ASP A 115 10.34 -17.15 4.56
N LEU A 116 9.98 -16.00 3.99
CA LEU A 116 10.61 -14.72 4.31
C LEU A 116 10.34 -14.30 5.75
N LEU A 117 9.14 -14.59 6.29
CA LEU A 117 8.84 -14.39 7.70
C LEU A 117 9.72 -15.27 8.59
N TRP A 118 9.90 -16.56 8.27
CA TRP A 118 10.76 -17.45 9.03
C TRP A 118 12.20 -16.98 9.05
N GLU A 119 12.73 -16.50 7.93
CA GLU A 119 14.05 -15.90 7.86
C GLU A 119 14.15 -14.67 8.77
N TYR A 120 13.16 -13.80 8.73
CA TYR A 120 13.07 -12.63 9.60
C TYR A 120 13.03 -13.04 11.08
N LEU A 121 12.19 -14.02 11.44
CA LEU A 121 12.03 -14.47 12.82
C LEU A 121 13.31 -15.08 13.42
N LYS A 122 14.14 -15.75 12.61
CA LYS A 122 15.44 -16.27 13.07
C LYS A 122 16.37 -15.15 13.55
N LEU A 123 16.30 -13.99 12.91
CA LEU A 123 17.20 -12.86 13.19
C LEU A 123 16.63 -11.85 14.17
N ARG A 124 15.29 -11.73 14.27
CA ARG A 124 14.63 -10.63 15.00
C ARG A 124 14.85 -10.62 16.50
N LYS A 125 15.27 -11.75 17.10
CA LYS A 125 15.54 -11.86 18.53
C LYS A 125 16.86 -11.18 18.92
N GLN A 126 17.65 -10.74 17.95
CA GLN A 126 18.93 -10.09 18.18
C GLN A 126 18.81 -8.58 17.95
N PRO A 127 19.18 -7.74 18.93
CA PRO A 127 19.28 -6.30 18.71
C PRO A 127 20.41 -5.99 17.72
N ILE A 128 20.26 -4.92 16.94
CA ILE A 128 21.37 -4.45 16.10
C ILE A 128 22.48 -3.95 17.01
N PRO A 129 23.72 -4.48 16.88
CA PRO A 129 24.84 -3.99 17.66
C PRO A 129 25.07 -2.49 17.40
N ARG A 130 24.89 -1.68 18.41
CA ARG A 130 25.41 -0.32 18.47
C ARG A 130 26.36 -0.26 19.64
N ALA A 131 27.53 0.29 19.44
CA ALA A 131 28.54 0.39 20.48
C ALA A 131 27.92 0.93 21.79
N GLY A 132 27.89 0.09 22.81
CA GLY A 132 27.90 0.52 24.17
C GLY A 132 26.77 0.20 25.13
N LYS A 133 25.57 -0.22 24.75
CA LYS A 133 24.55 -0.68 25.75
C LYS A 133 23.53 -1.62 25.11
N VAL A 134 23.49 -2.83 25.57
CA VAL A 134 22.47 -3.85 25.24
C VAL A 134 21.41 -3.84 26.33
N GLY A 135 20.35 -3.10 26.11
CA GLY A 135 19.11 -3.35 26.86
C GLY A 135 18.39 -4.54 26.23
N VAL A 136 18.40 -5.68 26.89
CA VAL A 136 17.67 -6.88 26.45
C VAL A 136 16.19 -6.69 26.78
N ASN A 137 15.46 -5.97 25.93
CA ASN A 137 14.01 -6.08 25.92
C ASN A 137 13.66 -7.35 25.14
N LYS A 138 12.88 -8.25 25.75
CA LYS A 138 12.31 -9.40 25.05
C LYS A 138 11.58 -8.85 23.80
N ALA A 139 11.95 -9.35 22.62
CA ALA A 139 11.23 -9.02 21.40
C ALA A 139 9.76 -9.41 21.59
N ASP A 140 8.85 -8.53 21.25
CA ASP A 140 7.43 -8.84 21.23
C ASP A 140 7.17 -9.84 20.11
N ASP A 141 6.98 -11.11 20.48
CA ASP A 141 6.71 -12.19 19.54
C ASP A 141 5.29 -12.10 18.94
N GLU A 142 4.48 -11.18 19.42
CA GLU A 142 3.12 -11.00 18.94
C GLU A 142 3.08 -10.35 17.55
N TYR A 143 3.76 -9.21 17.35
CA TYR A 143 3.68 -8.47 16.10
C TYR A 143 4.77 -8.89 15.10
N VAL A 144 4.43 -8.89 13.80
CA VAL A 144 5.41 -9.18 12.75
C VAL A 144 6.47 -8.08 12.68
N PHE A 145 6.05 -6.82 12.60
CA PHE A 145 6.95 -5.70 12.37
C PHE A 145 7.35 -4.99 13.65
N ILE A 146 8.57 -5.23 14.10
CA ILE A 146 9.13 -4.61 15.31
C ILE A 146 10.31 -3.68 14.99
N SER A 147 10.58 -2.77 15.92
CA SER A 147 11.77 -1.90 15.88
C SER A 147 13.02 -2.68 16.31
N HIS A 148 14.09 -2.50 15.55
CA HIS A 148 15.42 -3.02 15.88
C HIS A 148 16.35 -1.92 16.41
N ARG A 149 15.84 -0.71 16.68
CA ARG A 149 16.60 0.35 17.34
C ARG A 149 16.66 0.05 18.82
N LEU A 150 17.85 0.20 19.46
CA LEU A 150 18.05 -0.11 20.87
C LEU A 150 16.99 0.51 21.80
N GLU A 151 16.68 1.78 21.59
CA GLU A 151 15.72 2.54 22.43
C GLU A 151 14.29 1.99 22.37
N ASN A 152 13.93 1.36 21.27
CA ASN A 152 12.57 0.86 20.99
C ASN A 152 12.60 -0.60 20.53
N PHE A 153 13.66 -1.34 20.86
CA PHE A 153 13.78 -2.73 20.46
C PHE A 153 12.57 -3.57 20.91
N GLY A 154 12.03 -4.36 20.02
CA GLY A 154 10.89 -5.23 20.28
C GLY A 154 9.51 -4.55 20.20
N LYS A 155 9.42 -3.21 20.24
CA LYS A 155 8.14 -2.52 20.09
C LYS A 155 7.66 -2.54 18.64
N PRO A 156 6.35 -2.60 18.39
CA PRO A 156 5.81 -2.47 17.03
C PRO A 156 6.31 -1.20 16.34
N ILE A 157 6.63 -1.28 15.05
CA ILE A 157 7.01 -0.08 14.30
C ILE A 157 5.79 0.82 14.07
N THR A 158 6.06 2.13 14.01
CA THR A 158 5.01 3.14 13.85
C THR A 158 4.82 3.55 12.38
N PRO A 159 3.66 4.12 12.02
CA PRO A 159 3.45 4.69 10.68
C PRO A 159 4.50 5.74 10.30
N GLN A 160 5.01 6.51 11.28
CA GLN A 160 6.08 7.50 11.09
C GLN A 160 7.39 6.83 10.64
N THR A 161 7.71 5.68 11.24
CA THR A 161 8.89 4.88 10.83
C THR A 161 8.76 4.45 9.37
N VAL A 162 7.58 3.96 8.97
CA VAL A 162 7.33 3.56 7.57
C VAL A 162 7.39 4.78 6.63
N CYS A 163 6.84 5.90 7.03
CA CYS A 163 6.92 7.14 6.24
C CYS A 163 8.38 7.55 6.00
N TRP A 164 9.24 7.45 7.02
CA TRP A 164 10.67 7.71 6.90
C TRP A 164 11.37 6.72 5.97
N LEU A 165 11.08 5.42 6.11
CA LEU A 165 11.61 4.37 5.23
C LEU A 165 11.19 4.61 3.77
N ASN A 166 9.93 4.91 3.53
CA ASN A 166 9.43 5.21 2.19
C ASN A 166 10.14 6.41 1.56
N LYS A 167 10.41 7.48 2.33
CA LYS A 167 11.21 8.62 1.83
C LYS A 167 12.61 8.20 1.42
N LYS A 168 13.28 7.41 2.26
CA LYS A 168 14.62 6.88 1.99
C LYS A 168 14.65 6.04 0.71
N TYR A 169 13.69 5.15 0.54
CA TYR A 169 13.62 4.28 -0.65
C TYR A 169 13.25 5.06 -1.91
N ASN A 170 12.33 6.02 -1.85
CA ASN A 170 11.98 6.86 -2.99
C ASN A 170 13.19 7.65 -3.54
N ILE A 171 14.05 8.18 -2.67
CA ILE A 171 15.28 8.86 -3.10
C ILE A 171 16.17 7.89 -3.87
N ASN A 172 16.37 6.68 -3.36
CA ASN A 172 17.23 5.69 -3.98
C ASN A 172 16.62 5.11 -5.27
N LEU A 173 15.30 4.88 -5.32
CA LEU A 173 14.61 4.46 -6.54
C LEU A 173 14.78 5.48 -7.67
N ASN A 174 14.61 6.76 -7.34
CA ASN A 174 14.83 7.82 -8.31
C ASN A 174 16.28 7.87 -8.81
N ASN A 175 17.25 7.75 -7.90
CA ASN A 175 18.67 7.82 -8.24
C ASN A 175 19.15 6.60 -9.04
N LEU A 176 18.66 5.39 -8.73
CA LEU A 176 19.15 4.15 -9.35
C LEU A 176 18.41 3.81 -10.65
N TYR A 177 17.12 4.07 -10.71
CA TYR A 177 16.24 3.60 -11.79
C TYR A 177 15.50 4.73 -12.50
N ASN A 178 15.72 6.00 -12.12
CA ASN A 178 14.95 7.14 -12.61
C ASN A 178 13.43 6.95 -12.44
N LEU A 179 13.03 6.25 -11.37
CA LEU A 179 11.64 5.92 -11.10
C LEU A 179 10.98 7.06 -10.33
N HIS A 180 10.22 7.89 -11.04
CA HIS A 180 9.54 9.06 -10.47
C HIS A 180 8.22 8.73 -9.76
N LYS A 181 7.73 7.51 -9.89
CA LYS A 181 6.52 7.04 -9.19
C LYS A 181 6.77 6.98 -7.69
N LYS A 182 5.83 7.49 -6.91
CA LYS A 182 5.97 7.54 -5.46
C LYS A 182 5.69 6.18 -4.82
N TYR A 183 6.72 5.53 -4.31
CA TYR A 183 6.60 4.31 -3.52
C TYR A 183 5.94 4.60 -2.17
N THR A 184 4.82 3.97 -1.90
CA THR A 184 4.10 3.93 -0.62
C THR A 184 3.35 2.60 -0.50
N THR A 185 2.94 2.23 0.71
CA THR A 185 2.06 1.06 0.90
C THR A 185 0.72 1.20 0.17
N HIS A 186 0.24 2.42 -0.04
CA HIS A 186 -0.98 2.67 -0.81
C HIS A 186 -0.74 2.42 -2.31
N THR A 187 0.40 2.85 -2.84
CA THR A 187 0.76 2.60 -4.25
C THR A 187 0.96 1.10 -4.52
N LEU A 188 1.57 0.35 -3.58
CA LEU A 188 1.64 -1.12 -3.69
C LEU A 188 0.27 -1.78 -3.76
N ARG A 189 -0.66 -1.33 -2.92
CA ARG A 189 -2.04 -1.81 -2.94
C ARG A 189 -2.76 -1.47 -4.25
N SER A 190 -2.54 -0.28 -4.81
CA SER A 190 -3.07 0.11 -6.12
C SER A 190 -2.47 -0.74 -7.23
N SER A 191 -1.17 -1.04 -7.16
CA SER A 191 -0.48 -1.92 -8.11
C SER A 191 -1.08 -3.31 -8.12
N PHE A 192 -1.29 -3.92 -6.95
CA PHE A 192 -1.95 -5.22 -6.85
C PHE A 192 -3.31 -5.24 -7.54
N ALA A 193 -4.15 -4.23 -7.27
CA ALA A 193 -5.48 -4.13 -7.89
C ALA A 193 -5.41 -3.98 -9.41
N THR A 194 -4.41 -3.25 -9.91
CA THR A 194 -4.18 -3.11 -11.36
C THR A 194 -3.73 -4.43 -11.97
N HIS A 195 -2.79 -5.13 -11.34
CA HIS A 195 -2.34 -6.45 -11.81
C HIS A 195 -3.47 -7.47 -11.85
N LEU A 196 -4.37 -7.49 -10.85
CA LEU A 196 -5.57 -8.34 -10.89
C LEU A 196 -6.46 -8.01 -12.09
N LEU A 197 -6.66 -6.72 -12.35
CA LEU A 197 -7.46 -6.27 -13.48
C LEU A 197 -6.83 -6.63 -14.84
N GLU A 198 -5.49 -6.53 -14.93
CA GLU A 198 -4.71 -6.92 -16.09
C GLU A 198 -4.75 -8.44 -16.35
N ASN A 199 -4.97 -9.23 -15.30
CA ASN A 199 -5.19 -10.67 -15.37
C ASN A 199 -6.67 -11.06 -15.46
N ASP A 200 -7.53 -10.14 -15.95
CA ASP A 200 -8.95 -10.37 -16.24
C ASP A 200 -9.82 -10.74 -15.02
N VAL A 201 -9.34 -10.48 -13.80
CA VAL A 201 -10.17 -10.62 -12.59
C VAL A 201 -11.32 -9.63 -12.63
N ASN A 202 -12.51 -10.09 -12.26
CA ASN A 202 -13.71 -9.27 -12.31
C ASN A 202 -13.58 -8.06 -11.35
N ILE A 203 -13.88 -6.86 -11.86
CA ILE A 203 -13.78 -5.63 -11.09
C ILE A 203 -14.63 -5.66 -9.80
N ARG A 204 -15.73 -6.40 -9.77
CA ARG A 204 -16.55 -6.61 -8.58
C ARG A 204 -15.84 -7.42 -7.51
N GLU A 205 -15.08 -8.43 -7.92
CA GLU A 205 -14.25 -9.22 -7.01
C GLU A 205 -13.14 -8.37 -6.43
N ILE A 206 -12.47 -7.57 -7.27
CA ILE A 206 -11.45 -6.61 -6.83
C ILE A 206 -12.04 -5.60 -5.83
N GLN A 207 -13.26 -5.11 -6.06
CA GLN A 207 -13.95 -4.21 -5.13
C GLN A 207 -14.19 -4.86 -3.77
N VAL A 208 -14.65 -6.11 -3.77
CA VAL A 208 -14.88 -6.89 -2.53
C VAL A 208 -13.55 -7.09 -1.79
N MET A 209 -12.51 -7.52 -2.50
CA MET A 209 -11.18 -7.71 -1.93
C MET A 209 -10.62 -6.44 -1.30
N LEU A 210 -10.70 -5.30 -2.00
CA LEU A 210 -10.15 -4.02 -1.54
C LEU A 210 -11.03 -3.29 -0.54
N TRP A 211 -12.28 -3.72 -0.34
CA TRP A 211 -13.24 -3.00 0.51
C TRP A 211 -13.35 -1.52 0.15
N HIS A 212 -13.49 -1.22 -1.10
CA HIS A 212 -13.79 0.13 -1.53
C HIS A 212 -15.27 0.41 -1.27
N SER A 213 -15.54 1.25 -0.26
CA SER A 213 -16.87 1.73 0.05
C SER A 213 -17.42 2.73 -0.98
N ASP A 214 -16.56 3.22 -1.89
CA ASP A 214 -16.92 4.25 -2.87
C ASP A 214 -16.57 3.79 -4.29
N LEU A 215 -17.58 3.81 -5.16
CA LEU A 215 -17.46 3.53 -6.59
C LEU A 215 -16.44 4.45 -7.29
N LYS A 216 -16.21 5.66 -6.77
CA LYS A 216 -15.24 6.61 -7.32
C LYS A 216 -13.80 6.10 -7.33
N THR A 217 -13.44 5.29 -6.34
CA THR A 217 -12.11 4.64 -6.32
C THR A 217 -12.00 3.59 -7.42
N THR A 218 -13.14 3.07 -7.87
CA THR A 218 -13.24 2.05 -8.91
C THR A 218 -13.28 2.66 -10.31
N GLU A 219 -13.70 3.92 -10.48
CA GLU A 219 -13.71 4.61 -11.78
C GLU A 219 -12.31 4.65 -12.43
N TRP A 220 -11.26 4.74 -11.63
CA TRP A 220 -9.90 4.70 -12.13
C TRP A 220 -9.56 3.32 -12.75
N TYR A 221 -9.96 2.24 -12.10
CA TYR A 221 -9.77 0.88 -12.63
C TYR A 221 -10.57 0.64 -13.91
N LEU A 222 -11.75 1.25 -14.04
CA LEU A 222 -12.52 1.24 -15.29
C LEU A 222 -11.77 1.94 -16.43
N ARG A 223 -11.06 3.03 -16.15
CA ARG A 223 -10.23 3.71 -17.16
C ARG A 223 -9.07 2.85 -17.62
N VAL A 224 -8.39 2.14 -16.72
CA VAL A 224 -7.33 1.19 -17.06
C VAL A 224 -7.87 0.08 -17.96
N LYS A 225 -9.03 -0.50 -17.60
CA LYS A 225 -9.71 -1.50 -18.43
C LYS A 225 -10.10 -0.96 -19.80
N ASN A 226 -10.62 0.25 -19.88
CA ASN A 226 -10.99 0.89 -21.15
C ASN A 226 -9.78 1.18 -22.05
N LYS A 227 -8.66 1.60 -21.47
CA LYS A 227 -7.40 1.76 -22.20
C LYS A 227 -6.96 0.43 -22.81
N ARG A 228 -6.95 -0.64 -22.02
CA ARG A 228 -6.59 -1.99 -22.48
C ARG A 228 -7.56 -2.52 -23.55
N LEU A 229 -8.87 -2.30 -23.38
CA LEU A 229 -9.86 -2.66 -24.39
C LEU A 229 -9.58 -1.96 -25.72
N LYS A 230 -9.23 -0.68 -25.69
CA LYS A 230 -8.84 0.08 -26.89
C LYS A 230 -7.59 -0.51 -27.52
N GLU A 231 -6.54 -0.75 -26.76
CA GLU A 231 -5.30 -1.38 -27.23
C GLU A 231 -5.55 -2.78 -27.81
N THR A 232 -6.44 -3.57 -27.18
CA THR A 232 -6.85 -4.89 -27.67
C THR A 232 -7.64 -4.76 -28.97
N GLN A 233 -8.57 -3.79 -29.06
CA GLN A 233 -9.29 -3.51 -30.30
C GLN A 233 -8.34 -3.09 -31.43
N GLU A 234 -7.41 -2.19 -31.16
CA GLU A 234 -6.40 -1.76 -32.13
C GLU A 234 -5.52 -2.93 -32.58
N ARG A 235 -5.12 -3.82 -31.65
CA ARG A 235 -4.33 -5.01 -31.97
C ARG A 235 -5.10 -6.02 -32.81
N VAL A 236 -6.38 -6.27 -32.46
CA VAL A 236 -7.21 -7.27 -33.14
C VAL A 236 -7.71 -6.73 -34.48
N PHE A 237 -8.20 -5.51 -34.51
CA PHE A 237 -8.82 -4.94 -35.72
C PHE A 237 -7.84 -4.14 -36.57
N GLY A 238 -6.74 -3.64 -36.02
CA GLY A 238 -5.66 -2.99 -36.80
C GLY A 238 -4.97 -3.93 -37.77
N SER A 239 -4.99 -5.25 -37.50
CA SER A 239 -4.50 -6.29 -38.41
C SER A 239 -5.47 -6.61 -39.56
N PHE A 240 -6.72 -6.18 -39.49
CA PHE A 240 -7.72 -6.48 -40.51
C PHE A 240 -7.67 -5.59 -41.76
N GLY A 241 -6.65 -4.69 -41.86
CA GLY A 241 -6.41 -3.96 -43.12
C GLY A 241 -7.59 -3.09 -43.63
N LEU A 242 -8.53 -2.74 -42.75
CA LEU A 242 -9.56 -1.76 -43.07
C LEU A 242 -8.91 -0.37 -43.11
N GLN A 243 -8.08 -0.16 -44.12
CA GLN A 243 -7.63 1.19 -44.47
C GLN A 243 -8.84 2.05 -44.83
N LYS A 244 -8.82 3.29 -44.33
CA LYS A 244 -9.79 4.32 -44.61
C LYS A 244 -10.16 4.29 -46.08
N ALA A 245 -11.39 3.88 -46.40
CA ALA A 245 -12.00 4.31 -47.62
C ALA A 245 -12.10 5.84 -47.52
N SER A 246 -11.27 6.53 -48.29
CA SER A 246 -11.34 7.97 -48.46
C SER A 246 -12.71 8.32 -49.05
N LEU A 247 -13.54 8.98 -48.25
CA LEU A 247 -14.64 9.80 -48.72
C LEU A 247 -14.14 11.20 -49.01
#